data_5e33e795d0ee9385fc7c04474ec0c2e2
#
_entry.id   5e33e795d0ee9385fc7c04474ec0c2e2
#
_cell.length_a   1.000
_cell.length_b   1.000
_cell.length_c   1.000
_cell.angle_alpha   90.00
_cell.angle_beta   90.00
_cell.angle_gamma   90.00
#
_symmetry.space_group_name_H-M   'P 1'
#
loop_
_entity.id
_entity.type
_entity.pdbx_description
1 polymer ?
#
loop_
_entity_poly.entity_id
_entity_poly.type
_entity_poly.pdbx_seq_one_letter_code
_entity_poly.pdbx_strand_id
1 'polypeptide(L)'
;MNVSITDEVDVRKKFAGEEKLDEFIKRGQLPSSWLIDKAGLKGKTIGGIQVSEDHANYLINIGGGTAEQVVQMISYIKQQVRDKFGFQLQEEVRYLGF
;
A
#
# COMPACT_ATOMS: atom_id res chain seq x y z
N MET A 1 3.43 6.52 6.28
CA MET A 1 3.46 7.15 5.07
C MET A 1 2.17 7.22 4.43
N ASN A 2 1.86 8.36 4.04
CA ASN A 2 0.52 8.66 3.55
C ASN A 2 0.64 9.41 2.23
N VAL A 3 -0.39 9.26 1.39
CA VAL A 3 -0.49 10.02 0.15
C VAL A 3 -1.29 11.28 0.44
N SER A 4 -0.75 12.44 0.10
CA SER A 4 -1.49 13.71 0.27
C SER A 4 -2.65 13.79 -0.71
N ILE A 5 -3.78 14.26 -0.21
CA ILE A 5 -4.98 14.44 -1.06
C ILE A 5 -4.92 15.82 -1.69
N THR A 6 -4.73 15.85 -3.01
CA THR A 6 -4.70 17.11 -3.76
C THR A 6 -5.98 17.36 -4.54
N ASP A 7 -6.79 16.32 -4.77
CA ASP A 7 -8.05 16.42 -5.49
C ASP A 7 -9.11 15.57 -4.78
N GLU A 8 -9.92 16.24 -3.94
CA GLU A 8 -10.97 15.57 -3.17
C GLU A 8 -12.02 14.92 -4.07
N VAL A 9 -12.37 15.55 -5.17
CA VAL A 9 -13.39 15.01 -6.08
C VAL A 9 -12.91 13.69 -6.69
N ASP A 10 -11.66 13.65 -7.11
CA ASP A 10 -11.07 12.45 -7.69
C ASP A 10 -11.01 11.31 -6.67
N VAL A 11 -10.60 11.62 -5.44
CA VAL A 11 -10.54 10.64 -4.36
C VAL A 11 -11.92 10.07 -4.07
N ARG A 12 -12.95 10.93 -4.01
CA ARG A 12 -14.32 10.48 -3.77
C ARG A 12 -14.85 9.58 -4.88
N LYS A 13 -14.44 9.84 -6.12
CA LYS A 13 -14.84 8.99 -7.25
C LYS A 13 -14.16 7.62 -7.18
N LYS A 14 -12.88 7.59 -6.84
CA LYS A 14 -12.11 6.34 -6.80
C LYS A 14 -12.53 5.42 -5.68
N PHE A 15 -12.97 5.97 -4.56
CA PHE A 15 -13.28 5.22 -3.35
C PHE A 15 -14.71 5.45 -2.87
N ALA A 16 -15.64 5.62 -3.80
CA ALA A 16 -17.04 5.85 -3.47
C ALA A 16 -17.58 4.74 -2.55
N GLY A 17 -18.27 5.13 -1.49
CA GLY A 17 -18.88 4.18 -0.55
C GLY A 17 -17.99 3.72 0.60
N GLU A 18 -16.75 4.20 0.67
CA GLU A 18 -15.86 3.83 1.76
C GLU A 18 -16.14 4.67 3.01
N GLU A 19 -16.39 4.01 4.13
CA GLU A 19 -16.80 4.68 5.36
C GLU A 19 -15.74 5.62 5.94
N LYS A 20 -14.47 5.24 5.83
CA LYS A 20 -13.37 6.02 6.42
C LYS A 20 -12.90 7.15 5.53
N LEU A 21 -13.43 7.27 4.33
CA LEU A 21 -12.93 8.23 3.36
C LEU A 21 -13.07 9.67 3.85
N ASP A 22 -14.21 10.01 4.46
CA ASP A 22 -14.43 11.37 4.98
C ASP A 22 -13.37 11.74 6.03
N GLU A 23 -13.00 10.82 6.87
CA GLU A 23 -11.97 11.03 7.89
C GLU A 23 -10.61 11.29 7.25
N PHE A 24 -10.27 10.52 6.22
CA PHE A 24 -9.01 10.71 5.50
C PHE A 24 -8.98 12.05 4.77
N ILE A 25 -10.11 12.44 4.18
CA ILE A 25 -10.22 13.71 3.48
C ILE A 25 -10.04 14.88 4.46
N LYS A 26 -10.60 14.78 5.66
CA LYS A 26 -10.42 15.80 6.70
C LYS A 26 -8.96 15.95 7.09
N ARG A 27 -8.21 14.85 7.12
CA ARG A 27 -6.78 14.87 7.41
C ARG A 27 -5.93 15.31 6.22
N GLY A 28 -6.50 15.29 5.01
CA GLY A 28 -5.79 15.62 3.80
C GLY A 28 -4.82 14.54 3.33
N GLN A 29 -4.94 13.31 3.85
CA GLN A 29 -4.02 12.23 3.53
C GLN A 29 -4.73 10.89 3.49
N LEU A 30 -4.25 10.01 2.59
CA LEU A 30 -4.68 8.61 2.53
C LEU A 30 -3.57 7.74 3.10
N PRO A 31 -3.86 6.89 4.10
CA PRO A 31 -2.84 5.99 4.65
C PRO A 31 -2.35 5.00 3.59
N SER A 32 -1.04 4.78 3.53
CA SER A 32 -0.47 3.83 2.57
C SER A 32 -0.98 2.41 2.82
N SER A 33 -1.10 1.99 4.08
CA SER A 33 -1.60 0.66 4.40
C SER A 33 -3.02 0.45 3.89
N TRP A 34 -3.86 1.47 3.98
CA TRP A 34 -5.24 1.40 3.48
C TRP A 34 -5.26 1.28 1.95
N LEU A 35 -4.40 2.04 1.25
CA LEU A 35 -4.29 1.96 -0.20
C LEU A 35 -3.81 0.59 -0.67
N ILE A 36 -2.81 0.03 0.00
CA ILE A 36 -2.28 -1.29 -0.32
C ILE A 36 -3.35 -2.35 -0.09
N ASP A 37 -4.11 -2.24 1.00
CA ASP A 37 -5.22 -3.14 1.29
C ASP A 37 -6.30 -3.05 0.20
N LYS A 38 -6.69 -1.84 -0.20
CA LYS A 38 -7.69 -1.64 -1.25
C LYS A 38 -7.22 -2.14 -2.62
N ALA A 39 -5.91 -2.16 -2.84
CA ALA A 39 -5.36 -2.74 -4.06
C ALA A 39 -5.38 -4.27 -4.03
N GLY A 40 -5.77 -4.88 -2.90
CA GLY A 40 -5.87 -6.33 -2.80
C GLY A 40 -4.54 -7.03 -2.63
N LEU A 41 -3.55 -6.36 -2.04
CA LEU A 41 -2.19 -6.88 -1.96
C LEU A 41 -1.83 -7.57 -0.65
N LYS A 42 -2.72 -7.54 0.34
CA LYS A 42 -2.48 -8.27 1.60
C LYS A 42 -2.27 -9.75 1.31
N GLY A 43 -1.24 -10.33 1.88
CA GLY A 43 -0.91 -11.74 1.68
C GLY A 43 -0.17 -12.06 0.40
N LYS A 44 0.05 -11.08 -0.48
CA LYS A 44 0.78 -11.30 -1.72
C LYS A 44 2.21 -11.70 -1.42
N THR A 45 2.72 -12.72 -2.13
CA THR A 45 4.09 -13.20 -1.95
C THR A 45 4.90 -13.04 -3.22
N ILE A 46 6.19 -12.75 -3.03
CA ILE A 46 7.20 -12.82 -4.09
C ILE A 46 8.39 -13.54 -3.46
N GLY A 47 8.66 -14.78 -3.90
CA GLY A 47 9.68 -15.59 -3.26
C GLY A 47 9.40 -15.81 -1.78
N GLY A 48 10.34 -15.44 -0.93
CA GLY A 48 10.20 -15.55 0.53
C GLY A 48 9.66 -14.30 1.21
N ILE A 49 9.14 -13.33 0.45
CA ILE A 49 8.63 -12.08 0.99
C ILE A 49 7.12 -12.02 0.82
N GLN A 50 6.42 -11.63 1.88
CA GLN A 50 4.96 -11.54 1.87
C GLN A 50 4.52 -10.18 2.41
N VAL A 51 3.49 -9.60 1.79
CA VAL A 51 2.79 -8.44 2.35
C VAL A 51 1.99 -8.94 3.55
N SER A 52 2.21 -8.33 4.72
CA SER A 52 1.52 -8.73 5.95
C SER A 52 0.01 -8.66 5.79
N GLU A 53 -0.70 -9.67 6.28
CA GLU A 53 -2.16 -9.67 6.27
C GLU A 53 -2.74 -8.78 7.35
N ASP A 54 -1.95 -8.47 8.39
CA ASP A 54 -2.40 -7.61 9.48
C ASP A 54 -2.14 -6.13 9.17
N HIS A 55 -0.97 -5.84 8.60
CA HIS A 55 -0.55 -4.48 8.29
C HIS A 55 0.02 -4.43 6.88
N ALA A 56 -0.79 -3.98 5.94
CA ALA A 56 -0.45 -4.03 4.52
C ALA A 56 0.78 -3.21 4.12
N ASN A 57 1.25 -2.30 4.98
CA ASN A 57 2.47 -1.55 4.71
C ASN A 57 3.73 -2.22 5.27
N TYR A 58 3.61 -3.45 5.79
CA TYR A 58 4.75 -4.21 6.29
C TYR A 58 5.00 -5.41 5.39
N LEU A 59 6.27 -5.70 5.16
CA LEU A 59 6.69 -6.92 4.48
C LEU A 59 7.33 -7.85 5.50
N ILE A 60 7.04 -9.14 5.38
CA ILE A 60 7.60 -10.15 6.27
C ILE A 60 8.37 -11.17 5.46
N ASN A 61 9.41 -11.73 6.07
CA ASN A 61 10.17 -12.82 5.50
C ASN A 61 9.57 -14.13 5.99
N ILE A 62 8.95 -14.87 5.08
CA ILE A 62 8.30 -16.13 5.42
C ILE A 62 9.21 -17.35 5.21
N GLY A 63 10.46 -17.10 4.85
CA GLY A 63 11.48 -18.14 4.68
C GLY A 63 12.25 -17.97 3.38
N GLY A 64 13.56 -17.79 3.49
CA GLY A 64 14.41 -17.66 2.31
C GLY A 64 14.26 -16.38 1.51
N GLY A 65 13.61 -15.36 2.07
CA GLY A 65 13.48 -14.08 1.39
C GLY A 65 14.82 -13.35 1.28
N THR A 66 15.02 -12.63 0.17
CA THR A 66 16.25 -11.90 -0.10
C THR A 66 15.96 -10.39 -0.20
N ALA A 67 17.03 -9.59 -0.07
CA ALA A 67 16.90 -8.14 -0.22
C ALA A 67 16.40 -7.77 -1.62
N GLU A 68 16.82 -8.51 -2.64
CA GLU A 68 16.34 -8.32 -4.00
C GLU A 68 14.84 -8.53 -4.11
N GLN A 69 14.32 -9.55 -3.45
CA GLN A 69 12.89 -9.82 -3.42
C GLN A 69 12.11 -8.72 -2.69
N VAL A 70 12.70 -8.13 -1.65
CA VAL A 70 12.09 -6.97 -0.97
C VAL A 70 11.96 -5.80 -1.95
N VAL A 71 13.02 -5.51 -2.70
CA VAL A 71 12.99 -4.42 -3.70
C VAL A 71 11.95 -4.72 -4.77
N GLN A 72 11.86 -5.95 -5.25
CA GLN A 72 10.86 -6.35 -6.22
C GLN A 72 9.45 -6.16 -5.68
N MET A 73 9.20 -6.56 -4.43
CA MET A 73 7.89 -6.41 -3.81
C MET A 73 7.51 -4.94 -3.65
N ILE A 74 8.44 -4.10 -3.22
CA ILE A 74 8.19 -2.66 -3.07
C ILE A 74 7.81 -2.05 -4.41
N SER A 75 8.56 -2.37 -5.47
CA SER A 75 8.27 -1.89 -6.81
C SER A 75 6.90 -2.36 -7.30
N TYR A 76 6.57 -3.61 -7.03
CA TYR A 76 5.28 -4.18 -7.41
C TYR A 76 4.13 -3.47 -6.70
N ILE A 77 4.26 -3.24 -5.39
CA ILE A 77 3.23 -2.53 -4.62
C ILE A 77 3.01 -1.12 -5.16
N LYS A 78 4.09 -0.38 -5.39
CA LYS A 78 4.01 0.97 -5.93
C LYS A 78 3.32 0.99 -7.28
N GLN A 79 3.67 0.04 -8.15
CA GLN A 79 3.08 -0.05 -9.48
C GLN A 79 1.59 -0.38 -9.40
N GLN A 80 1.20 -1.31 -8.55
CA GLN A 80 -0.20 -1.70 -8.41
C GLN A 80 -1.07 -0.55 -7.90
N VAL A 81 -0.60 0.18 -6.90
CA VAL A 81 -1.33 1.33 -6.37
C VAL A 81 -1.44 2.42 -7.44
N ARG A 82 -0.37 2.68 -8.16
CA ARG A 82 -0.37 3.66 -9.24
C ARG A 82 -1.34 3.28 -10.36
N ASP A 83 -1.32 2.02 -10.77
CA ASP A 83 -2.16 1.55 -11.87
C ASP A 83 -3.63 1.53 -11.49
N LYS A 84 -3.94 1.18 -10.24
CA LYS A 84 -5.33 1.08 -9.79
C LYS A 84 -5.93 2.41 -9.39
N PHE A 85 -5.15 3.27 -8.75
CA PHE A 85 -5.68 4.49 -8.13
C PHE A 85 -5.01 5.78 -8.63
N GLY A 86 -3.91 5.68 -9.37
CA GLY A 86 -3.20 6.85 -9.87
C GLY A 86 -2.34 7.56 -8.84
N PHE A 87 -2.15 6.98 -7.64
CA PHE A 87 -1.32 7.58 -6.60
C PHE A 87 0.07 6.99 -6.60
N GLN A 88 1.06 7.85 -6.35
CA GLN A 88 2.44 7.42 -6.19
C GLN A 88 2.75 7.26 -4.71
N LEU A 89 2.96 6.02 -4.25
CA LEU A 89 3.46 5.78 -2.91
C LEU A 89 4.92 6.18 -2.84
N GLN A 90 5.27 6.96 -1.81
CA GLN A 90 6.66 7.35 -1.58
C GLN A 90 7.18 6.51 -0.45
N GLU A 91 7.84 5.47 -0.82
CA GLU A 91 8.48 4.59 0.07
C GLU A 91 7.78 4.27 1.27
N GLU A 92 8.31 3.72 2.17
CA GLU A 92 8.31 3.21 3.42
C GLU A 92 7.34 2.19 3.65
N VAL A 93 7.35 1.17 2.77
CA VAL A 93 6.90 -0.16 3.14
C VAL A 93 7.94 -0.67 4.13
N ARG A 94 7.52 -1.06 5.32
CA ARG A 94 8.39 -1.60 6.34
C ARG A 94 8.47 -3.11 6.20
N TYR A 95 9.62 -3.69 6.54
CA TYR A 95 9.75 -5.13 6.48
C TYR A 95 10.32 -5.68 7.78
N LEU A 96 9.85 -6.91 8.09
CA LEU A 96 10.18 -7.62 9.30
C LEU A 96 10.85 -8.94 8.94
N GLY A 97 11.73 -9.43 9.82
CA GLY A 97 12.37 -10.72 9.61
C GLY A 97 13.67 -10.70 8.84
N PHE A 98 14.30 -9.54 8.76
CA PHE A 98 15.59 -9.36 8.10
C PHE A 98 16.68 -9.00 9.06
#